data_1b903826be67290256aeef13dabf09da
#
_entry.id   1b903826be67290256aeef13dabf09da
#
_cell.length_a   1.000
_cell.length_b   1.000
_cell.length_c   1.000
_cell.angle_alpha   90.00
_cell.angle_beta   90.00
_cell.angle_gamma   90.00
#
_symmetry.space_group_name_H-M   'P 1'
#
loop_
_entity.id
_entity.type
_entity.pdbx_description
1 polymer ?
#
loop_
_entity_poly.entity_id
_entity_poly.type
_entity_poly.pdbx_seq_one_letter_code
_entity_poly.pdbx_strand_id
1 'polypeptide(L)'
;MDHNDHVNLLRPANLNQGGVYADLGAGNGAFTLALRELVGLDATIYAVDRDRSSLNELDAVHRARFNTSRNLIPLNKDFSHPLDIPLLDGVVMANSLHFFKDKEKILRHVHGFLKPNSALIIIEYNVDSGNMWVPHPLTFETYCALAPRAGFSEPRLLARVPSRFLKEFYSAVAFTM
;
A
#
# COMPACT_ATOMS: atom_id res chain seq x y z
N MET A 1 -10.89 3.45 11.74
CA MET A 1 -9.49 3.25 12.19
C MET A 1 -8.88 4.61 12.42
N ASP A 2 -8.14 4.78 13.47
CA ASP A 2 -7.33 5.96 13.70
C ASP A 2 -5.91 5.80 13.12
N HIS A 3 -5.05 6.81 13.31
CA HIS A 3 -3.69 6.75 12.76
C HIS A 3 -2.85 5.62 13.36
N ASN A 4 -2.98 5.35 14.66
CA ASN A 4 -2.23 4.29 15.33
C ASN A 4 -2.65 2.91 14.82
N ASP A 5 -3.92 2.74 14.47
CA ASP A 5 -4.41 1.51 13.83
C ASP A 5 -3.70 1.28 12.48
N HIS A 6 -3.58 2.34 11.65
CA HIS A 6 -2.87 2.23 10.37
C HIS A 6 -1.38 1.91 10.55
N VAL A 7 -0.71 2.54 11.52
CA VAL A 7 0.69 2.25 11.85
C VAL A 7 0.85 0.80 12.32
N ASN A 8 -0.05 0.31 13.17
CA ASN A 8 0.01 -1.06 13.70
C ASN A 8 -0.23 -2.14 12.64
N LEU A 9 -0.97 -1.84 11.56
CA LEU A 9 -1.13 -2.72 10.41
C LEU A 9 0.17 -2.85 9.58
N LEU A 10 1.03 -1.82 9.57
CA LEU A 10 2.29 -1.82 8.82
C LEU A 10 3.50 -2.23 9.66
N ARG A 11 3.52 -1.90 10.96
CA ARG A 11 4.66 -2.07 11.85
C ARG A 11 5.28 -3.47 11.82
N PRO A 12 4.51 -4.60 11.81
CA PRO A 12 5.08 -5.93 11.80
C PRO A 12 5.80 -6.33 10.51
N ALA A 13 5.72 -5.50 9.45
CA ALA A 13 6.52 -5.66 8.24
C ALA A 13 8.00 -5.34 8.45
N ASN A 14 8.32 -4.59 9.52
CA ASN A 14 9.68 -4.22 9.93
C ASN A 14 10.47 -3.55 8.78
N LEU A 15 9.87 -2.51 8.21
CA LEU A 15 10.48 -1.74 7.13
C LEU A 15 11.74 -0.99 7.61
N ASN A 16 12.72 -0.87 6.74
CA ASN A 16 13.93 -0.10 7.00
C ASN A 16 13.63 1.40 7.06
N GLN A 17 14.34 2.13 7.90
CA GLN A 17 14.33 3.58 7.86
C GLN A 17 15.11 4.10 6.65
N GLY A 18 14.70 5.26 6.15
CA GLY A 18 15.23 5.79 4.90
C GLY A 18 14.74 5.01 3.67
N GLY A 19 15.42 5.16 2.53
CA GLY A 19 15.06 4.48 1.29
C GLY A 19 13.94 5.15 0.50
N VAL A 20 13.40 4.43 -0.49
CA VAL A 20 12.39 4.93 -1.43
C VAL A 20 11.19 4.00 -1.42
N TYR A 21 10.03 4.54 -1.11
CA TYR A 21 8.77 3.79 -0.97
C TYR A 21 7.68 4.38 -1.84
N ALA A 22 6.63 3.62 -2.09
CA ALA A 22 5.40 4.13 -2.65
C ALA A 22 4.16 3.65 -1.87
N ASP A 23 3.13 4.50 -1.85
CA ASP A 23 1.76 4.18 -1.46
C ASP A 23 0.90 4.26 -2.73
N LEU A 24 0.45 3.11 -3.23
CA LEU A 24 -0.28 2.98 -4.49
C LEU A 24 -1.79 2.94 -4.23
N GLY A 25 -2.49 4.01 -4.59
CA GLY A 25 -3.85 4.30 -4.18
C GLY A 25 -3.88 5.04 -2.85
N ALA A 26 -3.03 6.07 -2.72
CA ALA A 26 -2.77 6.76 -1.46
C ALA A 26 -4.00 7.48 -0.88
N GLY A 27 -4.98 7.84 -1.70
CA GLY A 27 -6.13 8.62 -1.28
C GLY A 27 -5.72 9.88 -0.51
N ASN A 28 -6.40 10.16 0.60
CA ASN A 28 -6.08 11.29 1.49
C ASN A 28 -4.94 11.00 2.47
N GLY A 29 -4.21 9.89 2.32
CA GLY A 29 -2.91 9.67 2.96
C GLY A 29 -2.91 8.92 4.27
N ALA A 30 -3.98 8.24 4.65
CA ALA A 30 -4.03 7.50 5.91
C ALA A 30 -2.84 6.52 6.07
N PHE A 31 -2.54 5.74 5.04
CA PHE A 31 -1.40 4.81 5.04
C PHE A 31 -0.07 5.46 4.64
N THR A 32 -0.08 6.52 3.84
CA THR A 32 1.12 7.34 3.58
C THR A 32 1.69 7.93 4.87
N LEU A 33 0.84 8.47 5.75
CA LEU A 33 1.25 9.02 7.05
C LEU A 33 1.78 7.93 8.00
N ALA A 34 1.13 6.76 8.01
CA ALA A 34 1.57 5.62 8.79
C ALA A 34 2.93 5.08 8.30
N LEU A 35 3.10 4.97 6.98
CA LEU A 35 4.36 4.60 6.34
C LEU A 35 5.46 5.60 6.71
N ARG A 36 5.19 6.91 6.60
CA ARG A 36 6.14 7.98 6.97
C ARG A 36 6.63 7.85 8.40
N GLU A 37 5.74 7.54 9.36
CA GLU A 37 6.12 7.35 10.75
C GLU A 37 7.10 6.18 10.94
N LEU A 38 6.95 5.12 10.15
CA LEU A 38 7.78 3.91 10.26
C LEU A 38 9.13 4.05 9.56
N VAL A 39 9.16 4.66 8.35
CA VAL A 39 10.38 4.76 7.54
C VAL A 39 11.18 6.04 7.80
N GLY A 40 10.63 6.99 8.57
CA GLY A 40 11.30 8.23 8.96
C GLY A 40 11.26 9.33 7.89
N LEU A 41 11.75 10.52 8.26
CA LEU A 41 11.69 11.73 7.40
C LEU A 41 12.70 11.71 6.26
N ASP A 42 13.75 10.90 6.35
CA ASP A 42 14.77 10.78 5.31
C ASP A 42 14.36 9.87 4.16
N ALA A 43 13.33 9.04 4.36
CA ALA A 43 12.75 8.23 3.29
C ALA A 43 12.02 9.09 2.27
N THR A 44 12.14 8.76 0.98
CA THR A 44 11.30 9.33 -0.07
C THR A 44 10.05 8.47 -0.23
N ILE A 45 8.86 9.09 -0.21
CA ILE A 45 7.58 8.41 -0.41
C ILE A 45 6.87 9.00 -1.62
N TYR A 46 6.62 8.16 -2.62
CA TYR A 46 5.74 8.45 -3.74
C TYR A 46 4.30 8.09 -3.35
N ALA A 47 3.44 9.11 -3.20
CA ALA A 47 2.02 8.92 -2.94
C ALA A 47 1.27 8.99 -4.26
N VAL A 48 0.82 7.85 -4.79
CA VAL A 48 0.23 7.75 -6.12
C VAL A 48 -1.28 7.57 -6.02
N ASP A 49 -2.03 8.49 -6.61
CA ASP A 49 -3.49 8.39 -6.71
C ASP A 49 -4.02 9.11 -7.97
N ARG A 50 -5.17 8.67 -8.47
CA ARG A 50 -5.86 9.30 -9.59
C ARG A 50 -6.62 10.55 -9.18
N ASP A 51 -6.99 10.66 -7.90
CA ASP A 51 -7.70 11.81 -7.36
C ASP A 51 -6.73 12.87 -6.84
N ARG A 52 -6.60 13.93 -7.64
CA ARG A 52 -5.77 15.08 -7.30
C ARG A 52 -6.23 15.80 -6.02
N SER A 53 -7.54 15.81 -5.74
CA SER A 53 -8.07 16.47 -4.54
C SER A 53 -7.60 15.74 -3.28
N SER A 54 -7.67 14.41 -3.30
CA SER A 54 -7.18 13.58 -2.20
C SER A 54 -5.67 13.75 -1.97
N LEU A 55 -4.88 13.85 -3.03
CA LEU A 55 -3.43 14.11 -2.92
C LEU A 55 -3.12 15.50 -2.34
N ASN A 56 -3.92 16.53 -2.65
CA ASN A 56 -3.77 17.85 -2.06
C ASN A 56 -4.09 17.82 -0.54
N GLU A 57 -5.13 17.08 -0.15
CA GLU A 57 -5.46 16.87 1.26
C GLU A 57 -4.33 16.12 1.97
N LEU A 58 -3.80 15.06 1.35
CA LEU A 58 -2.66 14.30 1.86
C LEU A 58 -1.45 15.20 2.13
N ASP A 59 -1.05 16.06 1.18
CA ASP A 59 0.10 16.98 1.39
C ASP A 59 -0.15 17.93 2.56
N ALA A 60 -1.37 18.47 2.68
CA ALA A 60 -1.73 19.36 3.77
C ALA A 60 -1.67 18.66 5.15
N VAL A 61 -2.26 17.45 5.28
CA VAL A 61 -2.24 16.71 6.55
C VAL A 61 -0.84 16.19 6.89
N HIS A 62 -0.04 15.78 5.87
CA HIS A 62 1.37 15.39 6.07
C HIS A 62 2.18 16.57 6.63
N ARG A 63 2.04 17.76 6.03
CA ARG A 63 2.72 18.97 6.47
C ARG A 63 2.30 19.36 7.89
N ALA A 64 1.02 19.27 8.20
CA ALA A 64 0.51 19.57 9.54
C ALA A 64 1.07 18.62 10.62
N ARG A 65 1.22 17.33 10.27
CA ARG A 65 1.68 16.30 11.20
C ARG A 65 3.20 16.28 11.40
N PHE A 66 3.97 16.39 10.30
CA PHE A 66 5.42 16.22 10.31
C PHE A 66 6.20 17.54 10.20
N ASN A 67 5.49 18.67 10.11
CA ASN A 67 6.04 20.00 9.92
C ASN A 67 6.96 20.14 8.69
N THR A 68 6.74 19.30 7.67
CA THR A 68 7.50 19.29 6.42
C THR A 68 6.73 18.58 5.32
N SER A 69 6.97 18.96 4.05
CA SER A 69 6.60 18.14 2.86
C SER A 69 7.84 17.55 2.19
N ARG A 70 9.02 17.69 2.81
CA ARG A 70 10.26 17.14 2.24
C ARG A 70 10.12 15.63 2.06
N ASN A 71 10.61 15.14 0.91
CA ASN A 71 10.64 13.72 0.55
C ASN A 71 9.23 13.05 0.48
N LEU A 72 8.14 13.84 0.43
CA LEU A 72 6.83 13.36 -0.01
C LEU A 72 6.61 13.85 -1.45
N ILE A 73 6.31 12.92 -2.36
CA ILE A 73 6.11 13.20 -3.79
C ILE A 73 4.72 12.72 -4.18
N PRO A 74 3.71 13.59 -4.14
CA PRO A 74 2.38 13.27 -4.64
C PRO A 74 2.42 13.12 -6.17
N LEU A 75 1.91 12.00 -6.69
CA LEU A 75 1.81 11.72 -8.12
C LEU A 75 0.35 11.49 -8.51
N ASN A 76 -0.22 12.43 -9.26
CA ASN A 76 -1.56 12.27 -9.80
C ASN A 76 -1.52 11.38 -11.06
N LYS A 77 -1.47 10.09 -10.84
CA LYS A 77 -1.32 9.05 -11.86
C LYS A 77 -2.15 7.81 -11.51
N ASP A 78 -2.42 7.00 -12.53
CA ASP A 78 -2.97 5.66 -12.36
C ASP A 78 -1.80 4.65 -12.30
N PHE A 79 -1.61 4.01 -11.16
CA PHE A 79 -0.52 3.06 -10.95
C PHE A 79 -0.68 1.74 -11.73
N SER A 80 -1.81 1.51 -12.36
CA SER A 80 -1.97 0.37 -13.29
C SER A 80 -1.22 0.58 -14.63
N HIS A 81 -0.64 1.75 -14.82
CA HIS A 81 0.21 2.14 -15.95
C HIS A 81 1.66 2.37 -15.49
N PRO A 82 2.64 2.35 -16.42
CA PRO A 82 4.02 2.65 -16.08
C PRO A 82 4.17 4.02 -15.40
N LEU A 83 4.97 4.05 -14.34
CA LEU A 83 5.32 5.26 -13.61
C LEU A 83 6.80 5.58 -13.84
N ASP A 84 7.11 6.85 -14.04
CA ASP A 84 8.49 7.35 -14.10
C ASP A 84 8.99 7.63 -12.67
N ILE A 85 9.34 6.54 -11.97
CA ILE A 85 9.86 6.55 -10.60
C ILE A 85 11.05 5.59 -10.50
N PRO A 86 11.97 5.81 -9.56
CA PRO A 86 13.07 4.87 -9.33
C PRO A 86 12.55 3.54 -8.78
N LEU A 87 13.40 2.51 -8.79
CA LEU A 87 13.09 1.25 -8.12
C LEU A 87 12.94 1.48 -6.61
N LEU A 88 11.94 0.83 -6.03
CA LEU A 88 11.47 1.05 -4.67
C LEU A 88 12.02 0.00 -3.70
N ASP A 89 12.25 0.41 -2.46
CA ASP A 89 12.57 -0.46 -1.31
C ASP A 89 11.32 -1.08 -0.69
N GLY A 90 10.14 -0.56 -1.02
CA GLY A 90 8.87 -1.14 -0.62
C GLY A 90 7.67 -0.40 -1.18
N VAL A 91 6.55 -1.13 -1.24
CA VAL A 91 5.25 -0.63 -1.69
C VAL A 91 4.18 -0.97 -0.66
N VAL A 92 3.31 -0.02 -0.39
CA VAL A 92 2.04 -0.23 0.33
C VAL A 92 0.89 -0.12 -0.66
N MET A 93 -0.04 -1.05 -0.59
CA MET A 93 -1.33 -1.01 -1.29
C MET A 93 -2.44 -1.26 -0.27
N ALA A 94 -3.10 -0.19 0.14
CA ALA A 94 -4.16 -0.27 1.13
C ALA A 94 -5.51 0.07 0.50
N ASN A 95 -6.43 -0.89 0.51
CA ASN A 95 -7.77 -0.75 -0.08
C ASN A 95 -7.73 -0.27 -1.55
N SER A 96 -6.73 -0.68 -2.30
CA SER A 96 -6.54 -0.25 -3.70
C SER A 96 -6.52 -1.40 -4.70
N LEU A 97 -6.15 -2.62 -4.28
CA LEU A 97 -6.08 -3.78 -5.16
C LEU A 97 -7.49 -4.34 -5.50
N HIS A 98 -8.46 -4.17 -4.62
CA HIS A 98 -9.82 -4.64 -4.86
C HIS A 98 -10.57 -3.93 -6.00
N PHE A 99 -10.05 -2.83 -6.54
CA PHE A 99 -10.61 -2.19 -7.73
C PHE A 99 -10.28 -2.93 -9.02
N PHE A 100 -9.31 -3.84 -8.99
CA PHE A 100 -8.88 -4.58 -10.17
C PHE A 100 -9.43 -6.01 -10.17
N LYS A 101 -10.04 -6.42 -11.28
CA LYS A 101 -10.51 -7.79 -11.46
C LYS A 101 -9.34 -8.76 -11.65
N ASP A 102 -8.38 -8.42 -12.51
CA ASP A 102 -7.16 -9.20 -12.76
C ASP A 102 -6.04 -8.74 -11.83
N LYS A 103 -6.05 -9.27 -10.61
CA LYS A 103 -5.07 -8.94 -9.57
C LYS A 103 -3.68 -9.45 -9.87
N GLU A 104 -3.57 -10.62 -10.51
CA GLU A 104 -2.26 -11.19 -10.88
C GLU A 104 -1.52 -10.24 -11.84
N LYS A 105 -2.21 -9.68 -12.83
CA LYS A 105 -1.64 -8.70 -13.75
C LYS A 105 -1.14 -7.46 -13.02
N ILE A 106 -1.92 -6.93 -12.08
CA ILE A 106 -1.52 -5.76 -11.28
C ILE A 106 -0.33 -6.08 -10.38
N LEU A 107 -0.34 -7.23 -9.70
CA LEU A 107 0.79 -7.65 -8.86
C LEU A 107 2.08 -7.81 -9.67
N ARG A 108 2.03 -8.42 -10.86
CA ARG A 108 3.19 -8.49 -11.78
C ARG A 108 3.67 -7.10 -12.21
N HIS A 109 2.77 -6.19 -12.47
CA HIS A 109 3.11 -4.82 -12.82
C HIS A 109 3.79 -4.09 -11.65
N VAL A 110 3.24 -4.20 -10.45
CA VAL A 110 3.81 -3.62 -9.22
C VAL A 110 5.17 -4.25 -8.87
N HIS A 111 5.36 -5.55 -9.13
CA HIS A 111 6.66 -6.20 -8.99
C HIS A 111 7.76 -5.47 -9.78
N GLY A 112 7.44 -4.95 -10.98
CA GLY A 112 8.37 -4.20 -11.81
C GLY A 112 8.83 -2.85 -11.23
N PHE A 113 8.15 -2.32 -10.20
CA PHE A 113 8.58 -1.11 -9.50
C PHE A 113 9.55 -1.37 -8.35
N LEU A 114 9.70 -2.63 -7.92
CA LEU A 114 10.43 -3.00 -6.72
C LEU A 114 11.86 -3.47 -7.03
N LYS A 115 12.79 -3.16 -6.13
CA LYS A 115 14.12 -3.77 -6.10
C LYS A 115 14.00 -5.25 -5.72
N PRO A 116 15.03 -6.08 -5.99
CA PRO A 116 15.11 -7.43 -5.42
C PRO A 116 15.02 -7.44 -3.90
N ASN A 117 14.33 -8.42 -3.32
CA ASN A 117 14.10 -8.56 -1.88
C ASN A 117 13.36 -7.37 -1.21
N SER A 118 12.59 -6.63 -1.98
CA SER A 118 11.80 -5.49 -1.48
C SER A 118 10.38 -5.88 -1.11
N ALA A 119 9.80 -5.17 -0.14
CA ALA A 119 8.51 -5.50 0.45
C ALA A 119 7.33 -4.98 -0.36
N LEU A 120 6.33 -5.83 -0.60
CA LEU A 120 4.97 -5.44 -0.94
C LEU A 120 4.06 -5.69 0.26
N ILE A 121 3.45 -4.65 0.80
CA ILE A 121 2.48 -4.74 1.89
C ILE A 121 1.10 -4.48 1.33
N ILE A 122 0.18 -5.42 1.56
CA ILE A 122 -1.22 -5.30 1.16
C ILE A 122 -2.09 -5.22 2.40
N ILE A 123 -3.04 -4.28 2.40
CA ILE A 123 -4.11 -4.18 3.39
C ILE A 123 -5.42 -4.25 2.63
N GLU A 124 -6.22 -5.29 2.86
CA GLU A 124 -7.47 -5.53 2.14
C GLU A 124 -8.55 -6.16 3.03
N TYR A 125 -9.79 -6.09 2.57
CA TYR A 125 -10.90 -6.77 3.21
C TYR A 125 -10.82 -8.28 2.99
N ASN A 126 -10.88 -9.04 4.08
CA ASN A 126 -10.83 -10.50 4.07
C ASN A 126 -12.21 -11.11 3.82
N VAL A 127 -12.74 -10.93 2.61
CA VAL A 127 -14.06 -11.42 2.19
C VAL A 127 -14.02 -11.92 0.74
N ASP A 128 -14.91 -12.88 0.42
CA ASP A 128 -14.99 -13.48 -0.93
C ASP A 128 -15.95 -12.75 -1.86
N SER A 129 -16.92 -12.02 -1.29
CA SER A 129 -17.94 -11.32 -2.06
C SER A 129 -17.82 -9.83 -1.87
N GLY A 130 -17.83 -9.10 -2.99
CA GLY A 130 -17.71 -7.66 -3.03
C GLY A 130 -19.06 -6.94 -2.96
N ASN A 131 -18.95 -5.63 -2.99
CA ASN A 131 -20.07 -4.72 -3.13
C ASN A 131 -19.68 -3.55 -4.06
N MET A 132 -20.54 -2.53 -4.16
CA MET A 132 -20.27 -1.36 -5.01
C MET A 132 -18.96 -0.63 -4.65
N TRP A 133 -18.54 -0.63 -3.40
CA TRP A 133 -17.37 0.08 -2.88
C TRP A 133 -16.09 -0.79 -2.89
N VAL A 134 -16.26 -2.10 -2.79
CA VAL A 134 -15.20 -3.11 -2.82
C VAL A 134 -15.58 -4.14 -3.88
N PRO A 135 -15.44 -3.81 -5.19
CA PRO A 135 -16.02 -4.63 -6.26
C PRO A 135 -15.39 -6.01 -6.41
N HIS A 136 -14.12 -6.13 -6.13
CA HIS A 136 -13.34 -7.37 -6.29
C HIS A 136 -12.45 -7.59 -5.07
N PRO A 137 -12.99 -7.96 -3.90
CA PRO A 137 -12.19 -8.18 -2.70
C PRO A 137 -11.17 -9.32 -2.90
N LEU A 138 -10.26 -9.43 -1.96
CA LEU A 138 -9.18 -10.41 -1.99
C LEU A 138 -8.97 -10.97 -0.60
N THR A 139 -9.36 -12.23 -0.37
CA THR A 139 -9.03 -12.90 0.90
C THR A 139 -7.53 -13.13 1.02
N PHE A 140 -7.05 -13.30 2.26
CA PHE A 140 -5.64 -13.61 2.50
C PHE A 140 -5.23 -14.92 1.80
N GLU A 141 -6.09 -15.94 1.85
CA GLU A 141 -5.88 -17.23 1.20
C GLU A 141 -5.72 -17.08 -0.33
N THR A 142 -6.58 -16.25 -0.95
CA THR A 142 -6.47 -15.94 -2.38
C THR A 142 -5.18 -15.18 -2.69
N TYR A 143 -4.78 -14.23 -1.82
CA TYR A 143 -3.52 -13.51 -1.97
C TYR A 143 -2.31 -14.47 -1.89
N CYS A 144 -2.30 -15.42 -0.94
CA CYS A 144 -1.26 -16.45 -0.85
C CYS A 144 -1.11 -17.27 -2.15
N ALA A 145 -2.22 -17.54 -2.84
CA ALA A 145 -2.17 -18.26 -4.11
C ALA A 145 -1.67 -17.40 -5.29
N LEU A 146 -1.94 -16.08 -5.27
CA LEU A 146 -1.62 -15.17 -6.38
C LEU A 146 -0.19 -14.59 -6.31
N ALA A 147 0.30 -14.25 -5.13
CA ALA A 147 1.57 -13.54 -4.97
C ALA A 147 2.77 -14.31 -5.56
N PRO A 148 2.94 -15.63 -5.33
CA PRO A 148 4.04 -16.38 -5.93
C PRO A 148 3.98 -16.40 -7.46
N ARG A 149 2.78 -16.47 -8.03
CA ARG A 149 2.58 -16.44 -9.49
C ARG A 149 2.96 -15.09 -10.11
N ALA A 150 2.95 -14.03 -9.29
CA ALA A 150 3.32 -12.69 -9.70
C ALA A 150 4.79 -12.33 -9.42
N GLY A 151 5.62 -13.29 -8.93
CA GLY A 151 7.05 -13.09 -8.68
C GLY A 151 7.40 -12.71 -7.24
N PHE A 152 6.42 -12.82 -6.32
CA PHE A 152 6.65 -12.56 -4.89
C PHE A 152 6.84 -13.85 -4.10
N SER A 153 7.42 -13.74 -2.93
CA SER A 153 7.44 -14.83 -1.95
C SER A 153 6.03 -15.19 -1.48
N GLU A 154 5.88 -16.29 -0.78
CA GLU A 154 4.64 -16.59 -0.06
C GLU A 154 4.35 -15.44 0.94
N PRO A 155 3.12 -14.87 0.93
CA PRO A 155 2.74 -13.79 1.83
C PRO A 155 2.74 -14.23 3.30
N ARG A 156 3.31 -13.39 4.16
CA ARG A 156 3.23 -13.54 5.61
C ARG A 156 2.15 -12.61 6.16
N LEU A 157 1.19 -13.17 6.88
CA LEU A 157 0.17 -12.40 7.58
C LEU A 157 0.83 -11.53 8.66
N LEU A 158 0.49 -10.24 8.70
CA LEU A 158 0.97 -9.28 9.69
C LEU A 158 -0.06 -9.06 10.80
N ALA A 159 -1.32 -8.82 10.41
CA ALA A 159 -2.41 -8.58 11.34
C ALA A 159 -3.77 -8.92 10.72
N ARG A 160 -4.76 -9.14 11.59
CA ARG A 160 -6.19 -9.15 11.26
C ARG A 160 -6.91 -8.20 12.21
N VAL A 161 -7.79 -7.36 11.67
CA VAL A 161 -8.50 -6.35 12.45
C VAL A 161 -9.98 -6.35 12.07
N PRO A 162 -10.90 -6.40 13.04
CA PRO A 162 -12.33 -6.32 12.77
C PRO A 162 -12.69 -5.04 11.99
N SER A 163 -13.56 -5.15 11.00
CA SER A 163 -14.09 -4.03 10.23
C SER A 163 -15.59 -3.90 10.43
N ARG A 164 -16.05 -2.67 10.71
CA ARG A 164 -17.49 -2.37 10.79
C ARG A 164 -18.17 -2.37 9.42
N PHE A 165 -17.38 -2.27 8.33
CA PHE A 165 -17.91 -2.21 6.97
C PHE A 165 -18.02 -3.60 6.32
N LEU A 166 -16.92 -4.37 6.31
CA LEU A 166 -16.86 -5.71 5.71
C LEU A 166 -16.06 -6.67 6.60
N LYS A 167 -16.69 -7.14 7.69
CA LYS A 167 -16.17 -8.15 8.63
C LYS A 167 -14.77 -7.86 9.17
N GLU A 168 -13.74 -7.97 8.34
CA GLU A 168 -12.34 -7.98 8.75
C GLU A 168 -11.43 -7.37 7.68
N PHE A 169 -10.39 -6.66 8.11
CA PHE A 169 -9.20 -6.38 7.33
C PHE A 169 -8.09 -7.37 7.65
N TYR A 170 -7.26 -7.65 6.68
CA TYR A 170 -5.93 -8.21 6.95
C TYR A 170 -4.84 -7.27 6.41
N SER A 171 -3.65 -7.34 7.01
CA SER A 171 -2.43 -6.85 6.41
C SER A 171 -1.46 -8.01 6.22
N ALA A 172 -0.74 -8.02 5.11
CA ALA A 172 0.23 -9.06 4.78
C ALA A 172 1.41 -8.47 4.00
N VAL A 173 2.59 -9.08 4.16
CA VAL A 173 3.80 -8.73 3.43
C VAL A 173 4.29 -9.90 2.59
N ALA A 174 4.71 -9.61 1.35
CA ALA A 174 5.46 -10.50 0.49
C ALA A 174 6.70 -9.77 -0.05
N PHE A 175 7.72 -10.50 -0.48
CA PHE A 175 8.97 -9.93 -0.97
C PHE A 175 9.20 -10.32 -2.43
N THR A 176 9.77 -9.43 -3.22
CA THR A 176 10.23 -9.75 -4.58
C THR A 176 11.31 -10.84 -4.53
N MET A 177 11.20 -11.83 -5.41
CA MET A 177 12.15 -12.92 -5.54
C MET A 177 13.12 -12.67 -6.72
#